data_2ae66ba058426d982659e8a621a07d8e
#
_entry.id   2ae66ba058426d982659e8a621a07d8e
#
_cell.length_a   1.000
_cell.length_b   1.000
_cell.length_c   1.000
_cell.angle_alpha   90.00
_cell.angle_beta   90.00
_cell.angle_gamma   90.00
#
_symmetry.space_group_name_H-M   'P 1'
#
loop_
_entity.id
_entity.type
_entity.pdbx_description
1 polymer ?
#
loop_
_entity_poly.entity_id
_entity_poly.type
_entity_poly.pdbx_seq_one_letter_code
_entity_poly.pdbx_strand_id
1 'polypeptide(L)'
;NMLILPAEHFIGSQLMYIINYCREFGIKVGLHIGGYTPLAFVEEAIYDIDRLQIIVHGVDETDGKDNWGWRRSAVDLVKRARKMIDEKNPKCELAIDGGLRHNNMEPLLECNPDVVILSSAIFKDPDGIDAAVKKCRKALDDASVKFNLK
;
A
#
# COMPACT_ATOMS: atom_id res chain seq x y z
N ASN A 1 -16.69 -4.19 -6.96
CA ASN A 1 -16.46 -3.00 -6.14
C ASN A 1 -15.72 -3.40 -4.86
N MET A 2 -14.87 -2.51 -4.34
CA MET A 2 -14.12 -2.70 -3.11
C MET A 2 -14.25 -1.44 -2.24
N LEU A 3 -14.44 -1.62 -0.93
CA LEU A 3 -14.42 -0.57 0.07
C LEU A 3 -13.13 -0.68 0.87
N ILE A 4 -12.36 0.39 0.97
CA ILE A 4 -11.14 0.45 1.80
C ILE A 4 -11.48 1.25 3.07
N LEU A 5 -11.23 0.63 4.23
CA LEU A 5 -11.57 1.18 5.53
C LEU A 5 -10.31 1.48 6.34
N PRO A 6 -10.25 2.62 7.07
CA PRO A 6 -9.17 2.89 8.00
C PRO A 6 -9.30 1.97 9.22
N ALA A 7 -8.37 1.02 9.37
CA ALA A 7 -8.44 0.03 10.44
C ALA A 7 -8.44 0.66 11.83
N GLU A 8 -7.71 1.77 12.00
CA GLU A 8 -7.57 2.49 13.28
C GLU A 8 -8.87 3.11 13.81
N HIS A 9 -9.88 3.26 12.96
CA HIS A 9 -11.17 3.85 13.35
C HIS A 9 -12.15 2.82 13.95
N PHE A 10 -11.82 1.54 13.90
CA PHE A 10 -12.70 0.49 14.39
C PHE A 10 -12.11 -0.20 15.61
N ILE A 11 -12.95 -0.42 16.63
CA ILE A 11 -12.54 -1.03 17.90
C ILE A 11 -13.26 -2.37 18.07
N GLY A 12 -12.49 -3.40 18.41
CA GLY A 12 -13.02 -4.72 18.76
C GLY A 12 -13.89 -5.33 17.64
N SER A 13 -15.10 -5.72 17.96
CA SER A 13 -16.02 -6.39 17.04
C SER A 13 -16.60 -5.52 15.93
N GLN A 14 -16.45 -4.19 16.00
CA GLN A 14 -17.00 -3.28 14.97
C GLN A 14 -16.43 -3.57 13.59
N LEU A 15 -15.13 -3.85 13.51
CA LEU A 15 -14.48 -4.20 12.25
C LEU A 15 -15.06 -5.48 11.64
N MET A 16 -15.24 -6.51 12.45
CA MET A 16 -15.85 -7.77 12.01
C MET A 16 -17.27 -7.55 11.48
N TYR A 17 -18.09 -6.76 12.16
CA TYR A 17 -19.46 -6.48 11.71
C TYR A 17 -19.49 -5.78 10.35
N ILE A 18 -18.65 -4.78 10.14
CA ILE A 18 -18.64 -4.04 8.88
C ILE A 18 -18.09 -4.88 7.73
N ILE A 19 -17.07 -5.72 7.97
CA ILE A 19 -16.56 -6.67 6.96
C ILE A 19 -17.68 -7.61 6.53
N ASN A 20 -18.36 -8.25 7.48
CA ASN A 20 -19.46 -9.18 7.19
C ASN A 20 -20.60 -8.48 6.46
N TYR A 21 -20.98 -7.29 6.91
CA TYR A 21 -22.02 -6.50 6.25
C TYR A 21 -21.68 -6.19 4.79
N CYS A 22 -20.46 -5.77 4.49
CA CYS A 22 -20.03 -5.54 3.11
C CYS A 22 -20.09 -6.81 2.26
N ARG A 23 -19.71 -7.95 2.83
CA ARG A 23 -19.75 -9.26 2.15
C ARG A 23 -21.15 -9.70 1.78
N GLU A 24 -22.16 -9.44 2.63
CA GLU A 24 -23.57 -9.73 2.34
C GLU A 24 -24.04 -9.02 1.06
N PHE A 25 -23.46 -7.88 0.73
CA PHE A 25 -23.75 -7.12 -0.50
C PHE A 25 -22.78 -7.41 -1.65
N GLY A 26 -21.93 -8.42 -1.52
CA GLY A 26 -20.92 -8.76 -2.54
C GLY A 26 -19.84 -7.70 -2.74
N ILE A 27 -19.59 -6.87 -1.72
CA ILE A 27 -18.57 -5.81 -1.74
C ILE A 27 -17.29 -6.38 -1.15
N LYS A 28 -16.19 -6.32 -1.90
CA LYS A 28 -14.85 -6.61 -1.39
C LYS A 28 -14.43 -5.60 -0.33
N VAL A 29 -13.67 -6.04 0.66
CA VAL A 29 -13.21 -5.19 1.75
C VAL A 29 -11.70 -5.16 1.80
N GLY A 30 -11.16 -3.95 1.84
CA GLY A 30 -9.77 -3.71 2.20
C GLY A 30 -9.65 -2.90 3.48
N LEU A 31 -8.53 -3.05 4.14
CA LEU A 31 -8.15 -2.21 5.27
C LEU A 31 -6.93 -1.39 4.90
N HIS A 32 -6.88 -0.13 5.33
CA HIS A 32 -5.62 0.60 5.33
C HIS A 32 -5.13 0.87 6.74
N ILE A 33 -3.82 0.88 6.89
CA ILE A 33 -3.12 1.28 8.12
C ILE A 33 -2.11 2.38 7.81
N GLY A 34 -1.95 3.29 8.78
CA GLY A 34 -0.90 4.28 8.75
C GLY A 34 0.48 3.67 8.99
N GLY A 35 1.51 4.36 8.56
CA GLY A 35 2.88 3.84 8.67
C GLY A 35 3.41 3.68 10.10
N TYR A 36 2.71 4.17 11.13
CA TYR A 36 3.04 3.96 12.53
C TYR A 36 2.15 2.91 13.21
N THR A 37 1.15 2.39 12.50
CA THR A 37 0.24 1.39 13.05
C THR A 37 0.89 0.02 12.99
N PRO A 38 0.99 -0.70 14.11
CA PRO A 38 1.54 -2.06 14.13
C PRO A 38 0.71 -3.02 13.27
N LEU A 39 1.37 -3.96 12.57
CA LEU A 39 0.67 -5.00 11.80
C LEU A 39 -0.26 -5.86 12.65
N ALA A 40 0.07 -6.06 13.93
CA ALA A 40 -0.77 -6.77 14.88
C ALA A 40 -2.20 -6.21 14.96
N PHE A 41 -2.39 -4.93 14.59
CA PHE A 41 -3.71 -4.29 14.57
C PHE A 41 -4.67 -4.89 13.54
N VAL A 42 -4.14 -5.45 12.45
CA VAL A 42 -4.91 -6.05 11.35
C VAL A 42 -4.66 -7.54 11.20
N GLU A 43 -3.84 -8.13 12.06
CA GLU A 43 -3.37 -9.51 11.93
C GLU A 43 -4.51 -10.53 11.93
N GLU A 44 -5.50 -10.36 12.79
CA GLU A 44 -6.67 -11.23 12.83
C GLU A 44 -7.65 -10.97 11.67
N ALA A 45 -7.74 -9.72 11.22
CA ALA A 45 -8.62 -9.35 10.11
C ALA A 45 -8.09 -9.80 8.74
N ILE A 46 -6.80 -10.16 8.64
CA ILE A 46 -6.17 -10.52 7.36
C ILE A 46 -6.85 -11.69 6.67
N TYR A 47 -7.42 -12.63 7.44
CA TYR A 47 -8.14 -13.78 6.91
C TYR A 47 -9.43 -13.39 6.18
N ASP A 48 -9.96 -12.23 6.49
CA ASP A 48 -11.30 -11.79 6.12
C ASP A 48 -11.31 -10.62 5.14
N ILE A 49 -10.17 -10.10 4.72
CA ILE A 49 -10.08 -8.96 3.82
C ILE A 49 -9.49 -9.34 2.46
N ASP A 50 -9.84 -8.55 1.45
CA ASP A 50 -9.35 -8.72 0.08
C ASP A 50 -8.11 -7.89 -0.23
N ARG A 51 -7.82 -6.84 0.59
CA ARG A 51 -6.65 -5.98 0.41
C ARG A 51 -6.19 -5.38 1.74
N LEU A 52 -4.88 -5.41 1.96
CA LEU A 52 -4.21 -4.60 2.98
C LEU A 52 -3.44 -3.47 2.29
N GLN A 53 -3.82 -2.22 2.60
CA GLN A 53 -3.16 -1.03 2.07
C GLN A 53 -2.30 -0.39 3.17
N ILE A 54 -1.03 -0.16 2.89
CA ILE A 54 -0.10 0.49 3.81
C ILE A 54 0.17 1.91 3.33
N ILE A 55 -0.15 2.89 4.17
CA ILE A 55 0.19 4.29 3.93
C ILE A 55 1.65 4.50 4.34
N VAL A 56 2.54 4.50 3.38
CA VAL A 56 4.00 4.58 3.60
C VAL A 56 4.52 5.99 3.76
N HIS A 57 3.69 7.00 3.48
CA HIS A 57 4.11 8.38 3.43
C HIS A 57 4.67 8.88 4.77
N GLY A 58 5.61 9.82 4.69
CA GLY A 58 6.24 10.43 5.85
C GLY A 58 7.21 11.51 5.42
N VAL A 59 7.93 12.09 6.37
CA VAL A 59 9.03 13.00 6.05
C VAL A 59 10.16 12.17 5.47
N ASP A 60 10.53 12.47 4.23
CA ASP A 60 11.72 11.87 3.61
C ASP A 60 12.96 12.53 4.21
N GLU A 61 13.66 11.80 5.07
CA GLU A 61 14.90 12.26 5.70
C GLU A 61 16.07 12.35 4.70
N THR A 62 15.89 11.83 3.48
CA THR A 62 17.00 11.71 2.53
C THR A 62 17.30 12.98 1.76
N ASP A 63 16.34 13.90 1.64
CA ASP A 63 16.45 15.06 0.73
C ASP A 63 16.67 16.41 1.42
N GLY A 64 16.54 16.52 2.73
CA GLY A 64 16.76 17.77 3.50
C GLY A 64 15.86 18.96 3.09
N LYS A 65 14.87 18.73 2.25
CA LYS A 65 13.87 19.70 1.79
C LYS A 65 12.49 19.13 2.10
N ASP A 66 11.48 19.99 2.24
CA ASP A 66 10.06 19.69 2.52
C ASP A 66 9.39 18.68 1.57
N ASN A 67 10.11 17.65 1.17
CA ASN A 67 9.64 16.61 0.28
C ASN A 67 8.94 15.52 1.08
N TRP A 68 7.63 15.54 1.04
CA TRP A 68 6.79 14.44 1.43
C TRP A 68 7.10 13.23 0.56
N GLY A 69 7.91 12.33 1.06
CA GLY A 69 8.24 11.05 0.48
C GLY A 69 7.63 9.92 1.31
N TRP A 70 8.27 8.76 1.29
CA TRP A 70 7.94 7.65 2.16
C TRP A 70 9.05 7.45 3.20
N ARG A 71 8.70 6.87 4.33
CA ARG A 71 9.64 6.66 5.45
C ARG A 71 10.53 5.44 5.20
N ARG A 72 11.82 5.55 5.57
CA ARG A 72 12.76 4.44 5.46
C ARG A 72 12.27 3.16 6.16
N SER A 73 11.63 3.28 7.33
CA SER A 73 11.04 2.16 8.07
C SER A 73 9.85 1.49 7.36
N ALA A 74 9.30 2.12 6.32
CA ALA A 74 8.18 1.55 5.56
C ALA A 74 8.59 0.28 4.79
N VAL A 75 9.84 0.19 4.32
CA VAL A 75 10.33 -1.03 3.63
C VAL A 75 10.19 -2.26 4.53
N ASP A 76 10.63 -2.16 5.78
CA ASP A 76 10.52 -3.25 6.74
C ASP A 76 9.05 -3.58 7.06
N LEU A 77 8.21 -2.56 7.22
CA LEU A 77 6.77 -2.75 7.44
C LEU A 77 6.11 -3.48 6.27
N VAL A 78 6.39 -3.07 5.04
CA VAL A 78 5.82 -3.67 3.82
C VAL A 78 6.32 -5.11 3.63
N LYS A 79 7.62 -5.38 3.89
CA LYS A 79 8.18 -6.76 3.87
C LYS A 79 7.46 -7.67 4.86
N ARG A 80 7.25 -7.21 6.09
CA ARG A 80 6.52 -7.98 7.12
C ARG A 80 5.06 -8.19 6.75
N ALA A 81 4.41 -7.18 6.15
CA ALA A 81 3.04 -7.30 5.67
C ALA A 81 2.93 -8.34 4.54
N ARG A 82 3.85 -8.31 3.56
CA ARG A 82 3.89 -9.32 2.49
C ARG A 82 4.02 -10.73 3.06
N LYS A 83 4.96 -10.93 3.97
CA LYS A 83 5.13 -12.22 4.64
C LYS A 83 3.85 -12.67 5.36
N MET A 84 3.22 -11.79 6.14
CA MET A 84 1.97 -12.09 6.84
C MET A 84 0.84 -12.49 5.88
N ILE A 85 0.71 -11.78 4.76
CA ILE A 85 -0.29 -12.10 3.72
C ILE A 85 0.00 -13.45 3.10
N ASP A 86 1.24 -13.72 2.71
CA ASP A 86 1.64 -15.00 2.08
C ASP A 86 1.39 -16.20 3.00
N GLU A 87 1.58 -16.03 4.31
CA GLU A 87 1.37 -17.08 5.31
C GLU A 87 -0.11 -17.28 5.67
N LYS A 88 -0.91 -16.20 5.77
CA LYS A 88 -2.25 -16.25 6.35
C LYS A 88 -3.37 -16.18 5.31
N ASN A 89 -3.24 -15.34 4.28
CA ASN A 89 -4.22 -15.16 3.23
C ASN A 89 -3.57 -14.77 1.90
N PRO A 90 -3.00 -15.72 1.14
CA PRO A 90 -2.32 -15.44 -0.14
C PRO A 90 -3.21 -14.82 -1.23
N LYS A 91 -4.51 -14.72 -1.00
CA LYS A 91 -5.46 -14.06 -1.91
C LYS A 91 -5.64 -12.57 -1.60
N CYS A 92 -5.21 -12.14 -0.42
CA CYS A 92 -5.26 -10.74 -0.03
C CYS A 92 -4.20 -9.96 -0.79
N GLU A 93 -4.60 -8.88 -1.47
CA GLU A 93 -3.67 -7.99 -2.15
C GLU A 93 -2.93 -7.09 -1.16
N LEU A 94 -1.64 -6.87 -1.39
CA LEU A 94 -0.85 -5.86 -0.70
C LEU A 94 -0.80 -4.59 -1.53
N ALA A 95 -1.33 -3.49 -1.01
CA ALA A 95 -1.25 -2.18 -1.64
C ALA A 95 -0.33 -1.24 -0.86
N ILE A 96 0.41 -0.40 -1.58
CA ILE A 96 1.23 0.67 -1.00
C ILE A 96 0.78 2.04 -1.55
N ASP A 97 0.71 3.03 -0.65
CA ASP A 97 0.25 4.38 -0.96
C ASP A 97 1.06 5.42 -0.17
N GLY A 98 1.28 6.58 -0.77
CA GLY A 98 1.81 7.75 -0.10
C GLY A 98 3.27 8.08 -0.41
N GLY A 99 3.49 9.21 -1.05
CA GLY A 99 4.81 9.76 -1.34
C GLY A 99 5.64 9.03 -2.39
N LEU A 100 5.06 8.06 -3.08
CA LEU A 100 5.71 7.27 -4.12
C LEU A 100 5.89 8.08 -5.40
N ARG A 101 7.06 7.93 -6.03
CA ARG A 101 7.44 8.55 -7.30
C ARG A 101 8.28 7.58 -8.12
N HIS A 102 8.36 7.80 -9.43
CA HIS A 102 9.15 6.97 -10.35
C HIS A 102 10.62 6.79 -9.93
N ASN A 103 11.20 7.73 -9.20
CA ASN A 103 12.60 7.74 -8.79
C ASN A 103 12.85 7.31 -7.34
N ASN A 104 11.83 6.99 -6.57
CA ASN A 104 11.98 6.61 -5.16
C ASN A 104 11.29 5.31 -4.74
N MET A 105 10.42 4.72 -5.57
CA MET A 105 9.58 3.58 -5.17
C MET A 105 10.28 2.22 -5.26
N GLU A 106 11.43 2.13 -5.91
CA GLU A 106 12.12 0.85 -6.17
C GLU A 106 12.32 -0.03 -4.89
N PRO A 107 12.80 0.51 -3.73
CA PRO A 107 12.96 -0.31 -2.52
C PRO A 107 11.66 -0.89 -1.98
N LEU A 108 10.53 -0.23 -2.23
CA LEU A 108 9.20 -0.71 -1.83
C LEU A 108 8.65 -1.73 -2.83
N LEU A 109 9.01 -1.60 -4.13
CA LEU A 109 8.66 -2.57 -5.16
C LEU A 109 9.37 -3.91 -4.95
N GLU A 110 10.59 -3.91 -4.42
CA GLU A 110 11.30 -5.14 -4.00
C GLU A 110 10.51 -5.97 -2.98
N CYS A 111 9.59 -5.33 -2.24
CA CYS A 111 8.72 -6.03 -1.29
C CYS A 111 7.53 -6.75 -1.96
N ASN A 112 7.44 -6.75 -3.29
CA ASN A 112 6.41 -7.39 -4.10
C ASN A 112 4.97 -6.96 -3.73
N PRO A 113 4.65 -5.65 -3.74
CA PRO A 113 3.26 -5.22 -3.60
C PRO A 113 2.45 -5.57 -4.87
N ASP A 114 1.18 -5.94 -4.68
CA ASP A 114 0.27 -6.22 -5.79
C ASP A 114 -0.28 -4.92 -6.42
N VAL A 115 -0.37 -3.84 -5.64
CA VAL A 115 -0.95 -2.56 -6.05
C VAL A 115 -0.09 -1.40 -5.58
N VAL A 116 0.19 -0.46 -6.49
CA VAL A 116 0.87 0.82 -6.20
C VAL A 116 -0.08 1.97 -6.48
N ILE A 117 -0.33 2.81 -5.48
CA ILE A 117 -1.23 3.95 -5.57
C ILE A 117 -0.41 5.22 -5.71
N LEU A 118 -0.65 5.96 -6.79
CA LEU A 118 0.07 7.18 -7.15
C LEU A 118 -0.92 8.33 -7.30
N SER A 119 -0.66 9.44 -6.64
CA SER A 119 -1.47 10.66 -6.71
C SER A 119 -0.60 11.86 -7.11
N SER A 120 0.13 12.46 -6.17
CA SER A 120 0.93 13.65 -6.43
C SER A 120 2.02 13.43 -7.49
N ALA A 121 2.55 12.23 -7.59
CA ALA A 121 3.52 11.84 -8.62
C ALA A 121 2.96 11.97 -10.05
N ILE A 122 1.65 11.87 -10.20
CA ILE A 122 0.96 11.99 -11.49
C ILE A 122 0.43 13.41 -11.68
N PHE A 123 -0.33 13.92 -10.73
CA PHE A 123 -1.07 15.18 -10.89
C PHE A 123 -0.24 16.44 -10.64
N LYS A 124 0.95 16.33 -10.03
CA LYS A 124 1.86 17.46 -9.75
C LYS A 124 3.20 17.35 -10.49
N ASP A 125 3.31 16.45 -11.47
CA ASP A 125 4.53 16.37 -12.30
C ASP A 125 4.63 17.60 -13.21
N PRO A 126 5.79 18.28 -13.23
CA PRO A 126 5.96 19.49 -14.05
C PRO A 126 5.87 19.25 -15.56
N ASP A 127 6.12 18.00 -16.01
CA ASP A 127 6.08 17.61 -17.42
C ASP A 127 4.66 17.16 -17.85
N GLY A 128 3.67 17.23 -16.94
CA GLY A 128 2.29 16.88 -17.20
C GLY A 128 1.96 15.40 -16.97
N ILE A 129 0.66 15.10 -16.93
CA ILE A 129 0.09 13.79 -16.55
C ILE A 129 0.62 12.67 -17.45
N ASP A 130 0.61 12.85 -18.77
CA ASP A 130 1.04 11.82 -19.73
C ASP A 130 2.52 11.43 -19.55
N ALA A 131 3.38 12.43 -19.32
CA ALA A 131 4.79 12.19 -19.05
C ALA A 131 4.98 11.48 -17.70
N ALA A 132 4.27 11.91 -16.67
CA ALA A 132 4.30 11.31 -15.34
C ALA A 132 3.89 9.83 -15.38
N VAL A 133 2.79 9.51 -16.04
CA VAL A 133 2.32 8.12 -16.21
C VAL A 133 3.37 7.27 -16.91
N LYS A 134 3.99 7.76 -17.99
CA LYS A 134 5.06 7.04 -18.71
C LYS A 134 6.27 6.78 -17.82
N LYS A 135 6.73 7.79 -17.04
CA LYS A 135 7.84 7.64 -16.10
C LYS A 135 7.54 6.59 -15.02
N CYS A 136 6.35 6.66 -14.42
CA CYS A 136 5.95 5.73 -13.38
C CYS A 136 5.77 4.31 -13.92
N ARG A 137 5.15 4.16 -15.10
CA ARG A 137 5.00 2.85 -15.76
C ARG A 137 6.35 2.21 -16.03
N LYS A 138 7.28 2.98 -16.63
CA LYS A 138 8.63 2.49 -16.89
C LYS A 138 9.32 2.01 -15.60
N ALA A 139 9.23 2.75 -14.50
CA ALA A 139 9.85 2.37 -13.25
C ALA A 139 9.23 1.07 -12.67
N LEU A 140 7.92 0.87 -12.82
CA LEU A 140 7.23 -0.38 -12.44
C LEU A 140 7.67 -1.56 -13.30
N ASP A 141 7.76 -1.37 -14.62
CA ASP A 141 8.17 -2.40 -15.57
C ASP A 141 9.65 -2.80 -15.34
N ASP A 142 10.53 -1.83 -15.13
CA ASP A 142 11.96 -2.06 -14.83
C ASP A 142 12.11 -2.86 -13.51
N ALA A 143 11.35 -2.50 -12.46
CA ALA A 143 11.35 -3.22 -11.19
C ALA A 143 10.77 -4.63 -11.31
N SER A 144 9.70 -4.81 -12.09
CA SER A 144 9.10 -6.12 -12.34
C SER A 144 10.10 -7.09 -12.95
N VAL A 145 10.89 -6.63 -13.94
CA VAL A 145 11.96 -7.43 -14.53
C VAL A 145 13.09 -7.69 -13.52
N LYS A 146 13.53 -6.64 -12.81
CA LYS A 146 14.67 -6.71 -11.88
C LYS A 146 14.43 -7.67 -10.72
N PHE A 147 13.22 -7.65 -10.15
CA PHE A 147 12.87 -8.42 -8.95
C PHE A 147 12.03 -9.67 -9.25
N ASN A 148 11.75 -9.95 -10.53
CA ASN A 148 10.88 -11.05 -10.97
C ASN A 148 9.51 -11.02 -10.27
N LEU A 149 8.91 -9.83 -10.24
CA LEU A 149 7.60 -9.60 -9.62
C LEU A 149 6.49 -10.23 -10.46
N LYS A 150 5.40 -10.59 -9.79
CA LYS A 150 4.21 -11.17 -10.43
C LYS A 150 3.35 -10.11 -11.10
#